data_0ebd85560895e14ad4e23ff7643bb68c
#
_entry.id   0ebd85560895e14ad4e23ff7643bb68c
#
_cell.length_a   1.000
_cell.length_b   1.000
_cell.length_c   1.000
_cell.angle_alpha   90.00
_cell.angle_beta   90.00
_cell.angle_gamma   90.00
#
_symmetry.space_group_name_H-M   'P 1'
#
loop_
_entity.id
_entity.type
_entity.pdbx_description
1 polymer ?
#
loop_
_entity_poly.entity_id
_entity_poly.type
_entity_poly.pdbx_seq_one_letter_code
_entity_poly.pdbx_strand_id
1 'polypeptide(L)'
;MASHPDMVCPSPDGGLPDVGAYLAMFKATTGVEPVHITGKPNPGMILHKIEALGLDPSRCAMVGDRLYTDIAMASRANCVGILVLSGEATLEDLENIGKDDDEMPDIIVESVADLL
;
A
#
# COMPACT_ATOMS: atom_id res chain seq x y z
N MET A 1 13.02 -13.40 -2.63
CA MET A 1 11.68 -12.79 -2.77
C MET A 1 11.08 -12.59 -1.39
N ALA A 2 10.39 -11.48 -1.16
CA ALA A 2 9.70 -11.17 0.10
C ALA A 2 8.25 -10.75 -0.18
N SER A 3 7.38 -10.85 0.83
CA SER A 3 5.96 -10.52 0.70
C SER A 3 5.73 -9.01 0.72
N HIS A 4 6.30 -8.28 1.68
CA HIS A 4 6.16 -6.83 1.84
C HIS A 4 7.33 -6.24 2.65
N PRO A 5 7.55 -4.91 2.62
CA PRO A 5 8.67 -4.27 3.28
C PRO A 5 8.34 -3.72 4.68
N ASP A 6 7.12 -3.89 5.18
CA ASP A 6 6.66 -3.25 6.42
C ASP A 6 7.51 -3.69 7.62
N MET A 7 8.01 -2.70 8.37
CA MET A 7 8.89 -2.91 9.51
C MET A 7 8.14 -3.36 10.76
N VAL A 8 6.91 -2.89 10.90
CA VAL A 8 6.12 -3.04 12.13
C VAL A 8 4.71 -3.47 11.79
N CYS A 9 4.23 -4.53 12.45
CA CYS A 9 2.81 -4.87 12.51
C CYS A 9 2.19 -4.19 13.73
N PRO A 10 1.16 -3.34 13.59
CA PRO A 10 0.50 -2.70 14.71
C PRO A 10 -0.20 -3.74 15.61
N SER A 11 -0.08 -3.53 16.93
CA SER A 11 -0.74 -4.36 17.95
C SER A 11 -1.17 -3.49 19.12
N PRO A 12 -2.24 -3.82 19.83
CA PRO A 12 -2.71 -3.07 21.02
C PRO A 12 -1.64 -2.91 22.12
N ASP A 13 -0.73 -3.87 22.23
CA ASP A 13 0.35 -3.88 23.23
C ASP A 13 1.66 -3.27 22.72
N GLY A 14 1.64 -2.64 21.53
CA GLY A 14 2.81 -2.07 20.87
C GLY A 14 3.13 -2.76 19.55
N GLY A 15 4.08 -2.22 18.78
CA GLY A 15 4.46 -2.75 17.48
C GLY A 15 5.18 -4.10 17.58
N LEU A 16 4.81 -5.03 16.71
CA LEU A 16 5.52 -6.30 16.54
C LEU A 16 6.43 -6.23 15.31
N PRO A 17 7.62 -6.90 15.33
CA PRO A 17 8.45 -6.99 14.13
C PRO A 17 7.68 -7.64 12.98
N ASP A 18 7.71 -6.98 11.81
CA ASP A 18 7.12 -7.51 10.59
C ASP A 18 8.21 -7.89 9.57
N VAL A 19 7.83 -8.31 8.38
CA VAL A 19 8.75 -8.86 7.36
C VAL A 19 9.91 -7.93 7.08
N GLY A 20 9.68 -6.61 6.99
CA GLY A 20 10.74 -5.62 6.80
C GLY A 20 11.81 -5.63 7.88
N ALA A 21 11.43 -5.85 9.14
CA ALA A 21 12.38 -5.97 10.24
C ALA A 21 13.28 -7.20 10.09
N TYR A 22 12.71 -8.34 9.68
CA TYR A 22 13.50 -9.54 9.38
C TYR A 22 14.42 -9.34 8.18
N LEU A 23 13.96 -8.65 7.13
CA LEU A 23 14.78 -8.31 5.97
C LEU A 23 15.96 -7.41 6.36
N ALA A 24 15.73 -6.41 7.22
CA ALA A 24 16.79 -5.55 7.74
C ALA A 24 17.84 -6.33 8.53
N MET A 25 17.40 -7.28 9.37
CA MET A 25 18.26 -8.17 10.11
C MET A 25 19.10 -9.05 9.17
N PHE A 26 18.50 -9.67 8.15
CA PHE A 26 19.22 -10.48 7.16
C PHE A 26 20.21 -9.64 6.37
N LYS A 27 19.82 -8.44 5.91
CA LYS A 27 20.72 -7.52 5.23
C LYS A 27 21.92 -7.18 6.10
N ALA A 28 21.70 -6.85 7.37
CA ALA A 28 22.79 -6.48 8.30
C ALA A 28 23.76 -7.64 8.56
N THR A 29 23.29 -8.89 8.56
CA THR A 29 24.09 -10.07 8.89
C THR A 29 24.75 -10.73 7.69
N THR A 30 24.11 -10.68 6.52
CA THR A 30 24.55 -11.43 5.32
C THR A 30 24.89 -10.53 4.14
N GLY A 31 24.51 -9.26 4.17
CA GLY A 31 24.62 -8.34 3.03
C GLY A 31 23.61 -8.62 1.91
N VAL A 32 22.68 -9.58 2.09
CA VAL A 32 21.72 -10.00 1.04
C VAL A 32 20.38 -9.30 1.24
N GLU A 33 19.83 -8.79 0.14
CA GLU A 33 18.48 -8.21 0.06
C GLU A 33 17.58 -9.04 -0.86
N PRO A 34 16.24 -8.97 -0.68
CA PRO A 34 15.33 -9.60 -1.61
C PRO A 34 15.40 -8.94 -2.99
N VAL A 35 15.48 -9.75 -4.04
CA VAL A 35 15.44 -9.25 -5.43
C VAL A 35 14.06 -8.70 -5.79
N HIS A 36 13.00 -9.27 -5.21
CA HIS A 36 11.62 -8.86 -5.44
C HIS A 36 10.84 -8.82 -4.14
N ILE A 37 10.06 -7.76 -3.96
CA ILE A 37 9.02 -7.62 -2.93
C ILE A 37 7.68 -7.62 -3.68
N THR A 38 6.79 -8.55 -3.37
CA THR A 38 5.57 -8.81 -4.15
C THR A 38 4.34 -8.08 -3.63
N GLY A 39 4.35 -7.73 -2.35
CA GLY A 39 3.23 -7.01 -1.70
C GLY A 39 3.23 -5.51 -1.93
N LYS A 40 2.24 -4.85 -1.37
CA LYS A 40 2.09 -3.38 -1.38
C LYS A 40 3.40 -2.67 -0.99
N PRO A 41 3.78 -1.60 -1.62
CA PRO A 41 3.12 -0.85 -2.70
C PRO A 41 3.43 -1.36 -4.13
N ASN A 42 3.92 -2.61 -4.30
CA ASN A 42 4.20 -3.16 -5.62
C ASN A 42 2.87 -3.49 -6.34
N PRO A 43 2.61 -2.93 -7.54
CA PRO A 43 1.33 -3.11 -8.23
C PRO A 43 1.15 -4.50 -8.85
N GLY A 44 2.21 -5.32 -8.92
CA GLY A 44 2.18 -6.61 -9.62
C GLY A 44 1.06 -7.53 -9.17
N MET A 45 0.74 -7.53 -7.87
CA MET A 45 -0.31 -8.41 -7.34
C MET A 45 -1.71 -8.06 -7.89
N ILE A 46 -2.07 -6.77 -7.94
CA ILE A 46 -3.39 -6.35 -8.46
C ILE A 46 -3.41 -6.36 -9.99
N LEU A 47 -2.33 -5.93 -10.65
CA LEU A 47 -2.23 -5.95 -12.11
C LEU A 47 -2.40 -7.37 -12.67
N HIS A 48 -1.76 -8.36 -12.06
CA HIS A 48 -1.92 -9.76 -12.47
C HIS A 48 -3.37 -10.22 -12.38
N LYS A 49 -4.11 -9.80 -11.34
CA LYS A 49 -5.53 -10.13 -11.19
C LYS A 49 -6.40 -9.42 -12.21
N ILE A 50 -6.13 -8.12 -12.45
CA ILE A 50 -6.86 -7.31 -13.43
C ILE A 50 -6.69 -7.90 -14.83
N GLU A 51 -5.46 -8.25 -15.21
CA GLU A 51 -5.14 -8.90 -16.48
C GLU A 51 -5.85 -10.25 -16.63
N ALA A 52 -5.81 -11.09 -15.60
CA ALA A 52 -6.47 -12.40 -15.61
C ALA A 52 -8.00 -12.30 -15.78
N LEU A 53 -8.60 -11.19 -15.36
CA LEU A 53 -10.03 -10.90 -15.54
C LEU A 53 -10.35 -10.15 -16.84
N GLY A 54 -9.34 -9.76 -17.61
CA GLY A 54 -9.49 -8.98 -18.83
C GLY A 54 -10.06 -7.57 -18.60
N LEU A 55 -9.77 -6.96 -17.43
CA LEU A 55 -10.26 -5.64 -17.06
C LEU A 55 -9.24 -4.55 -17.44
N ASP A 56 -9.74 -3.33 -17.62
CA ASP A 56 -8.90 -2.14 -17.76
C ASP A 56 -8.56 -1.60 -16.34
N PRO A 57 -7.26 -1.41 -16.01
CA PRO A 57 -6.86 -0.85 -14.72
C PRO A 57 -7.56 0.47 -14.37
N SER A 58 -7.76 1.37 -15.35
CA SER A 58 -8.44 2.67 -15.15
C SER A 58 -9.90 2.54 -14.71
N ARG A 59 -10.49 1.35 -14.81
CA ARG A 59 -11.85 1.03 -14.36
C ARG A 59 -11.87 0.22 -13.07
N CYS A 60 -10.72 0.03 -12.46
CA CYS A 60 -10.55 -0.68 -11.20
C CYS A 60 -10.21 0.32 -10.10
N ALA A 61 -10.63 0.04 -8.88
CA ALA A 61 -10.29 0.83 -7.72
C ALA A 61 -9.61 -0.03 -6.65
N MET A 62 -8.64 0.57 -5.96
CA MET A 62 -8.07 0.04 -4.73
C MET A 62 -8.57 0.88 -3.57
N VAL A 63 -9.22 0.23 -2.60
CA VAL A 63 -9.69 0.87 -1.36
C VAL A 63 -8.73 0.49 -0.25
N GLY A 64 -8.20 1.47 0.46
CA GLY A 64 -7.26 1.22 1.56
C GLY A 64 -7.14 2.41 2.51
N ASP A 65 -6.45 2.18 3.61
CA ASP A 65 -6.29 3.15 4.69
C ASP A 65 -4.86 3.69 4.84
N ARG A 66 -3.92 3.25 3.98
CA ARG A 66 -2.53 3.68 4.02
C ARG A 66 -2.08 4.32 2.72
N LEU A 67 -1.51 5.52 2.84
CA LEU A 67 -1.02 6.28 1.69
C LEU A 67 0.16 5.59 1.01
N TYR A 68 1.20 5.29 1.76
CA TYR A 68 2.47 4.72 1.27
C TYR A 68 2.39 3.26 0.79
N THR A 69 1.28 2.57 1.01
CA THR A 69 1.09 1.19 0.54
C THR A 69 -0.11 1.04 -0.39
N ASP A 70 -1.32 1.31 0.09
CA ASP A 70 -2.56 1.05 -0.65
C ASP A 70 -2.73 2.06 -1.79
N ILE A 71 -2.62 3.34 -1.48
CA ILE A 71 -2.78 4.42 -2.47
C ILE A 71 -1.63 4.42 -3.45
N ALA A 72 -0.39 4.30 -2.96
CA ALA A 72 0.77 4.17 -3.83
C ALA A 72 0.66 2.96 -4.78
N MET A 73 0.11 1.83 -4.32
CA MET A 73 -0.12 0.68 -5.19
C MET A 73 -1.18 0.96 -6.25
N ALA A 74 -2.28 1.64 -5.90
CA ALA A 74 -3.32 2.03 -6.84
C ALA A 74 -2.75 2.91 -7.96
N SER A 75 -2.02 3.97 -7.58
CA SER A 75 -1.38 4.90 -8.50
C SER A 75 -0.43 4.19 -9.45
N ARG A 76 0.48 3.36 -8.92
CA ARG A 76 1.45 2.58 -9.72
C ARG A 76 0.79 1.55 -10.64
N ALA A 77 -0.43 1.11 -10.33
CA ALA A 77 -1.22 0.21 -11.15
C ALA A 77 -2.09 0.94 -12.17
N ASN A 78 -2.13 2.27 -12.19
CA ASN A 78 -3.09 3.09 -12.91
C ASN A 78 -4.56 2.74 -12.57
N CYS A 79 -4.81 2.38 -11.32
CA CYS A 79 -6.14 2.20 -10.74
C CYS A 79 -6.58 3.45 -9.98
N VAL A 80 -7.86 3.57 -9.73
CA VAL A 80 -8.39 4.62 -8.84
C VAL A 80 -8.01 4.30 -7.39
N GLY A 81 -7.35 5.23 -6.71
CA GLY A 81 -7.00 5.13 -5.29
C GLY A 81 -8.09 5.75 -4.42
N ILE A 82 -8.75 4.95 -3.58
CA ILE A 82 -9.77 5.40 -2.64
C ILE A 82 -9.24 5.24 -1.22
N LEU A 83 -8.99 6.38 -0.55
CA LEU A 83 -8.58 6.41 0.84
C LEU A 83 -9.79 6.38 1.76
N VAL A 84 -9.76 5.49 2.76
CA VAL A 84 -10.72 5.48 3.88
C VAL A 84 -10.04 6.01 5.14
N LEU A 85 -10.69 6.99 5.82
CA LEU A 85 -10.17 7.62 7.03
C LEU A 85 -10.45 6.84 8.32
N SER A 86 -11.13 5.70 8.20
CA SER A 86 -11.42 4.81 9.34
C SER A 86 -10.24 3.94 9.80
N GLY A 87 -9.09 4.08 9.17
CA GLY A 87 -7.88 3.30 9.46
C GLY A 87 -6.70 4.14 9.93
N GLU A 88 -5.52 3.97 9.28
CA GLU A 88 -4.25 4.55 9.71
C GLU A 88 -4.09 6.03 9.29
N ALA A 89 -4.39 6.34 8.02
CA ALA A 89 -4.16 7.69 7.48
C ALA A 89 -5.16 8.72 8.02
N THR A 90 -4.67 9.95 8.19
CA THR A 90 -5.43 11.11 8.63
C THR A 90 -5.45 12.20 7.55
N LEU A 91 -6.33 13.20 7.70
CA LEU A 91 -6.34 14.36 6.82
C LEU A 91 -5.06 15.21 6.92
N GLU A 92 -4.40 15.20 8.09
CA GLU A 92 -3.13 15.91 8.30
C GLU A 92 -1.99 15.28 7.46
N ASP A 93 -2.00 13.96 7.29
CA ASP A 93 -1.01 13.29 6.46
C ASP A 93 -1.09 13.75 5.00
N LEU A 94 -2.30 14.04 4.51
CA LEU A 94 -2.52 14.51 3.13
C LEU A 94 -1.98 15.93 2.88
N GLU A 95 -1.91 16.78 3.90
CA GLU A 95 -1.40 18.16 3.76
C GLU A 95 0.09 18.18 3.40
N ASN A 96 0.81 17.12 3.73
CA ASN A 96 2.24 16.98 3.51
C ASN A 96 2.61 16.29 2.18
N ILE A 97 1.61 15.81 1.43
CA ILE A 97 1.81 15.08 0.16
C ILE A 97 1.71 16.06 -1.01
N GLY A 98 2.65 15.93 -1.96
CA GLY A 98 2.59 16.68 -3.22
C GLY A 98 1.43 16.20 -4.10
N LYS A 99 0.83 17.11 -4.87
CA LYS A 99 -0.32 16.78 -5.74
C LYS A 99 -0.01 15.72 -6.82
N ASP A 100 1.24 15.61 -7.20
CA ASP A 100 1.71 14.66 -8.21
C ASP A 100 2.40 13.44 -7.58
N ASP A 101 2.27 13.27 -6.27
CA ASP A 101 2.83 12.13 -5.53
C ASP A 101 1.98 10.87 -5.78
N ASP A 102 2.62 9.71 -5.88
CA ASP A 102 1.92 8.44 -6.05
C ASP A 102 1.14 8.00 -4.80
N GLU A 103 1.33 8.69 -3.68
CA GLU A 103 0.58 8.53 -2.43
C GLU A 103 -0.68 9.41 -2.35
N MET A 104 -0.94 10.29 -3.36
CA MET A 104 -2.14 11.13 -3.38
C MET A 104 -3.36 10.33 -3.84
N PRO A 105 -4.43 10.21 -3.00
CA PRO A 105 -5.64 9.49 -3.37
C PRO A 105 -6.48 10.27 -4.38
N ASP A 106 -7.20 9.56 -5.26
CA ASP A 106 -8.20 10.15 -6.17
C ASP A 106 -9.50 10.50 -5.44
N ILE A 107 -9.87 9.68 -4.45
CA ILE A 107 -11.12 9.81 -3.68
C ILE A 107 -10.80 9.59 -2.20
N ILE A 108 -11.44 10.39 -1.34
CA ILE A 108 -11.34 10.26 0.12
C ILE A 108 -12.75 10.10 0.68
N VAL A 109 -12.94 9.11 1.53
CA VAL A 109 -14.21 8.84 2.24
C VAL A 109 -13.93 8.55 3.71
N GLU A 110 -14.92 8.74 4.58
CA GLU A 110 -14.77 8.43 6.01
C GLU A 110 -14.60 6.93 6.24
N SER A 111 -15.36 6.12 5.53
CA SER A 111 -15.31 4.66 5.65
C SER A 111 -15.73 3.94 4.37
N VAL A 112 -15.53 2.64 4.32
CA VAL A 112 -16.05 1.77 3.23
C VAL A 112 -17.57 1.86 3.11
N ALA A 113 -18.30 2.17 4.19
CA ALA A 113 -19.75 2.31 4.18
C ALA A 113 -20.24 3.44 3.26
N ASP A 114 -19.40 4.46 3.03
CA ASP A 114 -19.74 5.61 2.17
C ASP A 114 -19.64 5.28 0.67
N LEU A 115 -19.21 4.07 0.33
CA LEU A 115 -19.12 3.57 -1.06
C LEU A 115 -20.36 2.76 -1.46
N LEU A 116 -21.32 2.55 -0.55
CA LEU A 116 -22.56 1.80 -0.76
C LEU A 116 -23.73 2.75 -0.95
#